data_ab0f77944bdbac27a0d3bb53142efd44
#
_entry.id   ab0f77944bdbac27a0d3bb53142efd44
#
_cell.length_a   1.000
_cell.length_b   1.000
_cell.length_c   1.000
_cell.angle_alpha   90.00
_cell.angle_beta   90.00
_cell.angle_gamma   90.00
#
_symmetry.space_group_name_H-M   'P 1'
#
loop_
_entity.id
_entity.type
_entity.pdbx_description
1 polymer ?
#
loop_
_entity_poly.entity_id
_entity_poly.type
_entity_poly.pdbx_seq_one_letter_code
_entity_poly.pdbx_strand_id
1 'polypeptide(L)'
;ASGRTLVTVSDGGRSLDAVFVKRENKETYPDLAAYRLDRILELDMVPVTVMRDLGRRQGSLQFLPPKLKNEQERSDAGRGCSANCPLPQQWSAMYVFDVLIRNEGRTPERFTYRTDDCQLILHGHERAFGKGKDRPRHLENVDLEVGDGWKSALSALTDDVIEREFEGLLDERRRSALAARRDALLAD
;
A
#
# COMPACT_ATOMS: atom_id res chain seq x y z
N ALA A 1 14.18 4.91 14.84
CA ALA A 1 14.76 4.45 13.58
C ALA A 1 13.71 3.55 12.92
N SER A 2 13.30 3.85 11.70
CA SER A 2 12.38 2.99 10.95
C SER A 2 13.07 1.63 10.78
N GLY A 3 12.39 0.54 11.10
CA GLY A 3 12.90 -0.82 10.94
C GLY A 3 13.09 -1.25 9.47
N ARG A 4 13.31 -0.29 8.56
CA ARG A 4 13.49 -0.46 7.11
C ARG A 4 14.97 -0.56 6.76
N THR A 5 15.33 -1.51 5.93
CA THR A 5 16.70 -1.73 5.46
C THR A 5 16.69 -1.98 3.94
N LEU A 6 17.44 -1.19 3.19
CA LEU A 6 17.66 -1.47 1.76
C LEU A 6 18.57 -2.70 1.66
N VAL A 7 18.20 -3.64 0.79
CA VAL A 7 18.93 -4.87 0.55
C VAL A 7 18.95 -5.16 -0.95
N THR A 8 20.01 -5.83 -1.41
CA THR A 8 20.05 -6.39 -2.76
C THR A 8 19.86 -7.90 -2.67
N VAL A 9 18.89 -8.42 -3.42
CA VAL A 9 18.60 -9.86 -3.51
C VAL A 9 19.19 -10.38 -4.82
N SER A 10 19.96 -11.46 -4.74
CA SER A 10 20.59 -12.06 -5.91
C SER A 10 20.39 -13.57 -5.92
N ASP A 11 20.18 -14.14 -7.11
CA ASP A 11 20.12 -15.59 -7.37
C ASP A 11 21.35 -16.11 -8.13
N GLY A 12 22.41 -15.31 -8.20
CA GLY A 12 23.65 -15.63 -8.95
C GLY A 12 23.65 -15.17 -10.40
N GLY A 13 22.50 -14.83 -10.98
CA GLY A 13 22.40 -14.33 -12.36
C GLY A 13 21.72 -12.99 -12.48
N ARG A 14 20.84 -12.68 -11.52
CA ARG A 14 20.09 -11.42 -11.46
C ARG A 14 20.15 -10.83 -10.06
N SER A 15 20.15 -9.52 -9.99
CA SER A 15 20.10 -8.78 -8.72
C SER A 15 18.94 -7.79 -8.76
N LEU A 16 18.21 -7.71 -7.66
CA LEU A 16 17.09 -6.81 -7.48
C LEU A 16 17.26 -6.04 -6.16
N ASP A 17 16.92 -4.78 -6.18
CA ASP A 17 16.83 -4.00 -4.95
C ASP A 17 15.49 -4.23 -4.28
N ALA A 18 15.53 -4.30 -2.97
CA ALA A 18 14.35 -4.50 -2.13
C ALA A 18 14.48 -3.78 -0.80
N VAL A 19 13.36 -3.54 -0.16
CA VAL A 19 13.31 -2.99 1.19
C VAL A 19 12.85 -4.09 2.15
N PHE A 20 13.70 -4.42 3.11
CA PHE A 20 13.30 -5.26 4.23
C PHE A 20 12.70 -4.39 5.33
N VAL A 21 11.47 -4.73 5.75
CA VAL A 21 10.78 -4.10 6.87
C VAL A 21 10.66 -5.12 7.99
N LYS A 22 11.39 -4.86 9.09
CA LYS A 22 11.33 -5.73 10.27
C LYS A 22 9.92 -5.72 10.84
N ARG A 23 9.39 -6.91 11.15
CA ARG A 23 8.13 -7.08 11.85
C ARG A 23 8.24 -6.53 13.29
N GLU A 24 7.47 -5.52 13.60
CA GLU A 24 7.43 -4.93 14.94
C GLU A 24 6.43 -5.64 15.85
N ASN A 25 5.26 -5.98 15.30
CA ASN A 25 4.20 -6.69 16.01
C ASN A 25 4.09 -8.13 15.51
N LYS A 26 4.14 -9.10 16.41
CA LYS A 26 4.03 -10.53 16.07
C LYS A 26 2.67 -10.93 15.47
N GLU A 27 1.67 -10.07 15.57
CA GLU A 27 0.30 -10.35 15.09
C GLU A 27 0.01 -9.79 13.70
N THR A 28 0.93 -9.02 13.08
CA THR A 28 0.63 -8.34 11.82
C THR A 28 1.81 -8.27 10.85
N TYR A 29 1.47 -8.25 9.55
CA TYR A 29 2.37 -7.97 8.43
C TYR A 29 1.74 -6.90 7.52
N PRO A 30 1.72 -5.61 7.91
CA PRO A 30 0.97 -4.59 7.20
C PRO A 30 1.38 -4.40 5.73
N ASP A 31 2.68 -4.42 5.42
CA ASP A 31 3.16 -4.28 4.03
C ASP A 31 2.72 -5.47 3.16
N LEU A 32 2.73 -6.70 3.73
CA LEU A 32 2.27 -7.89 3.02
C LEU A 32 0.74 -7.87 2.85
N ALA A 33 0.01 -7.42 3.86
CA ALA A 33 -1.44 -7.24 3.78
C ALA A 33 -1.82 -6.19 2.73
N ALA A 34 -1.08 -5.07 2.65
CA ALA A 34 -1.28 -4.06 1.61
C ALA A 34 -1.06 -4.63 0.21
N TYR A 35 0.02 -5.37 -0.01
CA TYR A 35 0.26 -6.05 -1.28
C TYR A 35 -0.85 -7.06 -1.63
N ARG A 36 -1.29 -7.88 -0.67
CA ARG A 36 -2.39 -8.84 -0.87
C ARG A 36 -3.68 -8.13 -1.27
N LEU A 37 -4.03 -7.04 -0.59
CA LEU A 37 -5.22 -6.27 -0.88
C LEU A 37 -5.14 -5.60 -2.26
N ASP A 38 -4.00 -5.02 -2.60
CA ASP A 38 -3.74 -4.43 -3.91
C ASP A 38 -3.96 -5.43 -5.06
N ARG A 39 -3.54 -6.70 -4.88
CA ARG A 39 -3.80 -7.77 -5.86
C ARG A 39 -5.28 -8.14 -5.95
N ILE A 40 -6.00 -8.19 -4.82
CA ILE A 40 -7.45 -8.48 -4.78
C ILE A 40 -8.24 -7.37 -5.49
N LEU A 41 -7.81 -6.13 -5.32
CA LEU A 41 -8.45 -4.95 -5.92
C LEU A 41 -7.93 -4.63 -7.34
N GLU A 42 -6.97 -5.38 -7.87
CA GLU A 42 -6.37 -5.23 -9.20
C GLU A 42 -5.79 -3.82 -9.46
N LEU A 43 -5.19 -3.20 -8.42
CA LEU A 43 -4.67 -1.83 -8.53
C LEU A 43 -3.28 -1.76 -9.16
N ASP A 44 -2.45 -2.78 -8.98
CA ASP A 44 -1.05 -2.85 -9.44
C ASP A 44 -0.15 -1.69 -8.97
N MET A 45 -0.46 -1.11 -7.82
CA MET A 45 0.25 0.03 -7.26
C MET A 45 1.23 -0.36 -6.15
N VAL A 46 1.01 -1.47 -5.44
CA VAL A 46 1.89 -1.95 -4.37
C VAL A 46 2.87 -2.98 -4.93
N PRO A 47 4.19 -2.76 -4.83
CA PRO A 47 5.18 -3.69 -5.33
C PRO A 47 5.10 -5.07 -4.68
N VAL A 48 5.56 -6.09 -5.40
CA VAL A 48 5.65 -7.47 -4.89
C VAL A 48 6.29 -7.47 -3.51
N THR A 49 5.58 -8.04 -2.56
CA THR A 49 5.99 -8.12 -1.16
C THR A 49 5.85 -9.56 -0.69
N VAL A 50 6.88 -10.09 -0.07
CA VAL A 50 6.92 -11.46 0.45
C VAL A 50 7.39 -11.47 1.90
N MET A 51 7.00 -12.50 2.63
CA MET A 51 7.52 -12.76 3.97
C MET A 51 8.97 -13.26 3.89
N ARG A 52 9.86 -12.73 4.71
CA ARG A 52 11.26 -13.13 4.75
C ARG A 52 11.86 -13.03 6.15
N ASP A 53 12.80 -13.93 6.40
CA ASP A 53 13.67 -13.89 7.56
C ASP A 53 15.07 -13.43 7.13
N LEU A 54 15.60 -12.41 7.77
CA LEU A 54 17.00 -11.99 7.65
C LEU A 54 17.73 -12.29 8.95
N GLY A 55 18.38 -13.43 9.00
CA GLY A 55 18.98 -13.98 10.23
C GLY A 55 17.88 -14.23 11.27
N ARG A 56 17.97 -13.52 12.41
CA ARG A 56 16.96 -13.64 13.50
C ARG A 56 15.80 -12.64 13.39
N ARG A 57 15.76 -11.83 12.33
CA ARG A 57 14.73 -10.81 12.12
C ARG A 57 13.70 -11.31 11.12
N GLN A 58 12.47 -11.43 11.57
CA GLN A 58 11.33 -11.71 10.71
C GLN A 58 10.76 -10.40 10.16
N GLY A 59 10.25 -10.41 8.93
CA GLY A 59 9.66 -9.25 8.32
C GLY A 59 9.11 -9.48 6.93
N SER A 60 8.83 -8.39 6.25
CA SER A 60 8.46 -8.36 4.83
C SER A 60 9.64 -7.87 3.99
N LEU A 61 9.75 -8.41 2.80
CA LEU A 61 10.69 -7.98 1.77
C LEU A 61 9.87 -7.48 0.58
N GLN A 62 9.96 -6.18 0.30
CA GLN A 62 9.24 -5.54 -0.78
C GLN A 62 10.21 -5.18 -1.91
N PHE A 63 9.88 -5.58 -3.12
CA PHE A 63 10.64 -5.21 -4.32
C PHE A 63 10.67 -3.68 -4.48
N LEU A 64 11.83 -3.14 -4.81
CA LEU A 64 12.01 -1.74 -5.15
C LEU A 64 12.20 -1.63 -6.67
N PRO A 65 11.20 -1.18 -7.42
CA PRO A 65 11.35 -0.97 -8.86
C PRO A 65 12.48 0.01 -9.17
N PRO A 66 13.19 -0.18 -10.28
CA PRO A 66 14.20 0.80 -10.71
C PRO A 66 13.55 2.10 -11.19
N LYS A 67 14.36 3.16 -11.28
CA LYS A 67 13.97 4.46 -11.84
C LYS A 67 12.75 5.10 -11.16
N LEU A 68 12.71 5.06 -9.84
CA LEU A 68 11.69 5.75 -9.05
C LEU A 68 12.11 7.20 -8.75
N LYS A 69 11.12 8.10 -8.73
CA LYS A 69 11.18 9.42 -8.11
C LYS A 69 10.02 9.57 -7.16
N ASN A 70 10.28 10.10 -5.98
CA ASN A 70 9.20 10.40 -5.04
C ASN A 70 8.50 11.74 -5.39
N GLU A 71 7.35 11.98 -4.77
CA GLU A 71 6.55 13.18 -5.04
C GLU A 71 7.31 14.46 -4.64
N GLN A 72 8.10 14.44 -3.57
CA GLN A 72 8.90 15.59 -3.17
C GLN A 72 9.93 15.94 -4.27
N GLU A 73 10.67 14.95 -4.76
CA GLU A 73 11.65 15.13 -5.84
C GLU A 73 11.01 15.61 -7.15
N ARG A 74 9.80 15.11 -7.46
CA ARG A 74 9.04 15.52 -8.63
C ARG A 74 8.61 16.99 -8.51
N SER A 75 8.06 17.36 -7.36
CA SER A 75 7.60 18.72 -7.05
C SER A 75 8.75 19.72 -7.09
N ASP A 76 9.86 19.40 -6.44
CA ASP A 76 11.05 20.26 -6.38
C ASP A 76 11.68 20.48 -7.77
N ALA A 77 11.60 19.47 -8.64
CA ALA A 77 12.07 19.57 -10.01
C ALA A 77 11.13 20.38 -10.93
N GLY A 78 9.94 20.75 -10.48
CA GLY A 78 8.92 21.44 -11.29
C GLY A 78 8.48 20.65 -12.53
N ARG A 79 8.69 19.35 -12.54
CA ARG A 79 8.39 18.48 -13.70
C ARG A 79 7.10 17.70 -13.43
N GLY A 80 6.14 17.84 -14.35
CA GLY A 80 4.99 16.93 -14.43
C GLY A 80 5.38 15.59 -15.06
N CYS A 81 4.49 14.62 -14.94
CA CYS A 81 4.48 13.45 -15.80
C CYS A 81 3.94 13.83 -17.19
N SER A 82 4.12 12.98 -18.19
CA SER A 82 3.63 13.26 -19.56
C SER A 82 2.11 13.49 -19.58
N ALA A 83 1.61 14.21 -20.58
CA ALA A 83 0.19 14.48 -20.76
C ALA A 83 -0.69 13.21 -20.87
N ASN A 84 -0.10 12.08 -21.18
CA ASN A 84 -0.79 10.79 -21.31
C ASN A 84 -0.83 9.99 -19.99
N CYS A 85 -0.32 10.53 -18.89
CA CYS A 85 -0.32 9.86 -17.60
C CYS A 85 -1.58 10.17 -16.81
N PRO A 86 -2.40 9.17 -16.41
CA PRO A 86 -3.63 9.38 -15.66
C PRO A 86 -3.36 9.62 -14.16
N LEU A 87 -2.53 10.62 -13.84
CA LEU A 87 -2.17 10.95 -12.45
C LEU A 87 -3.37 11.22 -11.54
N PRO A 88 -4.37 12.03 -11.96
CA PRO A 88 -5.52 12.30 -11.09
C PRO A 88 -6.25 11.02 -10.68
N GLN A 89 -6.42 10.08 -11.60
CA GLN A 89 -7.07 8.78 -11.33
C GLN A 89 -6.23 7.92 -10.39
N GLN A 90 -4.90 7.89 -10.57
CA GLN A 90 -4.00 7.16 -9.69
C GLN A 90 -3.98 7.77 -8.27
N TRP A 91 -4.05 9.10 -8.15
CA TRP A 91 -4.15 9.76 -6.86
C TRP A 91 -5.48 9.47 -6.16
N SER A 92 -6.59 9.52 -6.90
CA SER A 92 -7.91 9.14 -6.38
C SER A 92 -7.88 7.69 -5.88
N ALA A 93 -7.33 6.77 -6.66
CA ALA A 93 -7.18 5.37 -6.26
C ALA A 93 -6.31 5.21 -5.00
N MET A 94 -5.20 5.94 -4.89
CA MET A 94 -4.35 5.94 -3.70
C MET A 94 -5.11 6.43 -2.46
N TYR A 95 -5.93 7.48 -2.57
CA TYR A 95 -6.67 8.01 -1.43
C TYR A 95 -7.73 7.02 -0.94
N VAL A 96 -8.49 6.40 -1.84
CA VAL A 96 -9.46 5.36 -1.48
C VAL A 96 -8.76 4.16 -0.84
N PHE A 97 -7.64 3.73 -1.42
CA PHE A 97 -6.82 2.65 -0.86
C PHE A 97 -6.29 2.99 0.53
N ASP A 98 -5.73 4.20 0.72
CA ASP A 98 -5.19 4.64 2.02
C ASP A 98 -6.29 4.77 3.10
N VAL A 99 -7.52 5.14 2.73
CA VAL A 99 -8.67 5.11 3.65
C VAL A 99 -9.03 3.67 4.00
N LEU A 100 -9.13 2.79 3.01
CA LEU A 100 -9.48 1.38 3.21
C LEU A 100 -8.50 0.67 4.16
N ILE A 101 -7.20 0.87 3.97
CA ILE A 101 -6.16 0.29 4.85
C ILE A 101 -5.85 1.14 6.09
N ARG A 102 -6.45 2.32 6.22
CA ARG A 102 -6.14 3.31 7.27
C ARG A 102 -4.64 3.58 7.38
N ASN A 103 -4.05 4.03 6.30
CA ASN A 103 -2.61 4.30 6.25
C ASN A 103 -2.26 5.67 6.85
N GLU A 104 -1.75 5.69 8.07
CA GLU A 104 -1.30 6.91 8.77
C GLU A 104 0.12 7.34 8.39
N GLY A 105 0.74 6.66 7.46
CA GLY A 105 2.15 6.85 7.10
C GLY A 105 2.40 7.53 5.76
N ARG A 106 1.36 7.94 5.02
CA ARG A 106 1.54 8.54 3.70
C ARG A 106 2.13 9.94 3.81
N THR A 107 3.32 10.12 3.23
CA THR A 107 3.98 11.41 3.04
C THR A 107 4.49 11.53 1.60
N PRO A 108 4.79 12.73 1.07
CA PRO A 108 5.29 12.90 -0.29
C PRO A 108 6.53 12.05 -0.64
N GLU A 109 7.34 11.70 0.36
CA GLU A 109 8.52 10.84 0.17
C GLU A 109 8.16 9.34 0.13
N ARG A 110 6.92 8.96 0.48
CA ARG A 110 6.48 7.58 0.61
C ARG A 110 5.58 7.10 -0.52
N PHE A 111 5.36 7.90 -1.52
CA PHE A 111 4.81 7.46 -2.79
C PHE A 111 5.70 7.95 -3.93
N THR A 112 5.91 7.08 -4.87
CA THR A 112 6.89 7.26 -5.91
C THR A 112 6.27 7.01 -7.27
N TYR A 113 6.89 7.55 -8.26
CA TYR A 113 6.52 7.36 -9.65
C TYR A 113 7.63 6.62 -10.37
N ARG A 114 7.27 5.61 -11.14
CA ARG A 114 8.17 5.04 -12.12
C ARG A 114 8.36 6.04 -13.26
N THR A 115 9.61 6.43 -13.53
CA THR A 115 9.88 7.56 -14.45
C THR A 115 9.61 7.25 -15.91
N ASP A 116 9.49 5.97 -16.27
CA ASP A 116 9.30 5.53 -17.66
C ASP A 116 7.84 5.69 -18.13
N ASP A 117 6.87 5.48 -17.24
CA ASP A 117 5.44 5.48 -17.56
C ASP A 117 4.57 6.25 -16.55
N CYS A 118 5.19 6.87 -15.55
CA CYS A 118 4.51 7.62 -14.48
C CYS A 118 3.54 6.77 -13.64
N GLN A 119 3.73 5.45 -13.60
CA GLN A 119 2.97 4.59 -12.71
C GLN A 119 3.26 4.95 -11.26
N LEU A 120 2.21 5.22 -10.49
CA LEU A 120 2.30 5.46 -9.06
C LEU A 120 2.60 4.16 -8.33
N ILE A 121 3.63 4.18 -7.51
CA ILE A 121 4.10 3.03 -6.73
C ILE A 121 3.97 3.36 -5.24
N LEU A 122 3.17 2.57 -4.54
CA LEU A 122 2.86 2.77 -3.13
C LEU A 122 3.71 1.84 -2.27
N HIS A 123 4.39 2.42 -1.30
CA HIS A 123 5.19 1.68 -0.32
C HIS A 123 5.08 2.35 1.06
N GLY A 124 5.65 1.69 2.09
CA GLY A 124 5.64 2.27 3.44
C GLY A 124 4.33 2.09 4.17
N HIS A 125 3.78 0.87 4.18
CA HIS A 125 2.51 0.54 4.83
C HIS A 125 2.67 0.02 6.27
N GLU A 126 3.85 0.15 6.89
CA GLU A 126 4.13 -0.33 8.24
C GLU A 126 3.20 0.28 9.31
N ARG A 127 2.55 1.41 9.01
CA ARG A 127 1.57 2.08 9.88
C ARG A 127 0.12 1.95 9.41
N ALA A 128 -0.14 1.07 8.45
CA ALA A 128 -1.47 0.76 7.97
C ALA A 128 -2.19 -0.29 8.81
N PHE A 129 -3.45 -0.55 8.50
CA PHE A 129 -4.32 -1.53 9.15
C PHE A 129 -4.46 -1.31 10.66
N GLY A 130 -4.57 -0.06 11.10
CA GLY A 130 -4.94 0.27 12.46
C GLY A 130 -6.32 -0.29 12.83
N LYS A 131 -6.59 -0.44 14.15
CA LYS A 131 -7.87 -0.96 14.69
C LYS A 131 -9.02 0.06 14.63
N GLY A 132 -8.74 1.32 14.27
CA GLY A 132 -9.75 2.37 14.09
C GLY A 132 -10.57 2.15 12.82
N LYS A 133 -11.83 2.62 12.86
CA LYS A 133 -12.76 2.58 11.73
C LYS A 133 -12.83 3.92 10.99
N ASP A 134 -12.27 4.96 11.58
CA ASP A 134 -12.15 6.31 11.07
C ASP A 134 -11.15 6.41 9.90
N ARG A 135 -11.29 7.45 9.11
CA ARG A 135 -10.32 7.79 8.05
C ARG A 135 -8.95 8.17 8.64
N PRO A 136 -7.84 7.96 7.94
CA PRO A 136 -6.54 8.46 8.37
C PRO A 136 -6.57 10.01 8.42
N ARG A 137 -5.84 10.60 9.38
CA ARG A 137 -5.91 12.05 9.67
C ARG A 137 -5.71 12.95 8.45
N HIS A 138 -4.79 12.60 7.56
CA HIS A 138 -4.50 13.40 6.37
C HIS A 138 -5.61 13.32 5.30
N LEU A 139 -6.60 12.44 5.46
CA LEU A 139 -7.74 12.24 4.56
C LEU A 139 -9.11 12.49 5.24
N GLU A 140 -9.14 12.97 6.48
CA GLU A 140 -10.40 13.22 7.21
C GLU A 140 -11.36 14.15 6.46
N ASN A 141 -10.82 15.18 5.80
CA ASN A 141 -11.60 16.22 5.12
C ASN A 141 -11.42 16.19 3.59
N VAL A 142 -10.91 15.07 3.04
CA VAL A 142 -10.79 14.93 1.60
C VAL A 142 -12.08 14.35 1.05
N ASP A 143 -12.64 15.03 0.05
CA ASP A 143 -13.76 14.48 -0.72
C ASP A 143 -13.25 13.32 -1.57
N LEU A 144 -13.80 12.12 -1.35
CA LEU A 144 -13.37 10.90 -2.02
C LEU A 144 -14.35 10.56 -3.13
N GLU A 145 -13.83 10.33 -4.30
CA GLU A 145 -14.61 9.85 -5.42
C GLU A 145 -14.56 8.31 -5.48
N VAL A 146 -15.61 7.67 -4.96
CA VAL A 146 -15.78 6.21 -5.00
C VAL A 146 -16.66 5.84 -6.19
N GLY A 147 -16.06 5.77 -7.38
CA GLY A 147 -16.77 5.42 -8.60
C GLY A 147 -17.18 3.95 -8.68
N ASP A 148 -17.96 3.60 -9.72
CA ASP A 148 -18.55 2.26 -9.90
C ASP A 148 -17.53 1.12 -9.89
N GLY A 149 -16.34 1.33 -10.45
CA GLY A 149 -15.24 0.36 -10.40
C GLY A 149 -14.81 0.03 -8.96
N TRP A 150 -14.67 1.06 -8.13
CA TRP A 150 -14.38 0.90 -6.72
C TRP A 150 -15.52 0.21 -5.97
N LYS A 151 -16.77 0.63 -6.21
CA LYS A 151 -17.94 0.00 -5.58
C LYS A 151 -18.05 -1.49 -5.93
N SER A 152 -17.75 -1.84 -7.17
CA SER A 152 -17.70 -3.25 -7.60
C SER A 152 -16.60 -4.04 -6.88
N ALA A 153 -15.37 -3.52 -6.86
CA ALA A 153 -14.23 -4.17 -6.22
C ALA A 153 -14.42 -4.30 -4.70
N LEU A 154 -14.93 -3.26 -4.04
CA LEU A 154 -15.23 -3.27 -2.61
C LEU A 154 -16.36 -4.25 -2.26
N SER A 155 -17.39 -4.38 -3.11
CA SER A 155 -18.46 -5.34 -2.92
C SER A 155 -17.98 -6.79 -3.05
N ALA A 156 -16.99 -7.05 -3.91
CA ALA A 156 -16.36 -8.36 -4.03
C ALA A 156 -15.44 -8.70 -2.84
N LEU A 157 -14.97 -7.71 -2.10
CA LEU A 157 -14.17 -7.87 -0.89
C LEU A 157 -15.08 -8.21 0.32
N THR A 158 -15.77 -9.34 0.27
CA THR A 158 -16.69 -9.79 1.33
C THR A 158 -15.97 -10.10 2.64
N ASP A 159 -16.73 -10.26 3.74
CA ASP A 159 -16.16 -10.66 5.04
C ASP A 159 -15.43 -12.00 4.95
N ASP A 160 -15.98 -12.97 4.20
CA ASP A 160 -15.32 -14.27 3.98
C ASP A 160 -14.00 -14.12 3.21
N VAL A 161 -13.94 -13.22 2.24
CA VAL A 161 -12.69 -12.91 1.51
C VAL A 161 -11.69 -12.26 2.47
N ILE A 162 -12.12 -11.28 3.26
CA ILE A 162 -11.25 -10.63 4.26
C ILE A 162 -10.72 -11.65 5.26
N GLU A 163 -11.57 -12.51 5.79
CA GLU A 163 -11.17 -13.52 6.75
C GLU A 163 -10.14 -14.48 6.17
N ARG A 164 -10.43 -15.07 5.01
CA ARG A 164 -9.56 -16.04 4.34
C ARG A 164 -8.22 -15.46 3.89
N GLU A 165 -8.24 -14.28 3.26
CA GLU A 165 -7.04 -13.72 2.62
C GLU A 165 -6.11 -13.00 3.60
N PHE A 166 -6.62 -12.57 4.76
CA PHE A 166 -5.84 -11.82 5.74
C PHE A 166 -5.61 -12.60 7.05
N GLU A 167 -6.08 -13.84 7.15
CA GLU A 167 -5.70 -14.74 8.22
C GLU A 167 -4.16 -14.88 8.27
N GLY A 168 -3.58 -14.77 9.47
CA GLY A 168 -2.13 -14.80 9.67
C GLY A 168 -1.38 -13.52 9.25
N LEU A 169 -2.02 -12.58 8.53
CA LEU A 169 -1.47 -11.27 8.18
C LEU A 169 -1.96 -10.17 9.11
N LEU A 170 -3.21 -10.25 9.54
CA LEU A 170 -3.88 -9.30 10.42
C LEU A 170 -4.61 -10.04 11.54
N ASP A 171 -4.61 -9.48 12.75
CA ASP A 171 -5.46 -10.01 13.82
C ASP A 171 -6.96 -9.74 13.53
N GLU A 172 -7.85 -10.46 14.24
CA GLU A 172 -9.31 -10.37 14.08
C GLU A 172 -9.83 -8.93 14.16
N ARG A 173 -9.34 -8.13 15.13
CA ARG A 173 -9.78 -6.74 15.31
C ARG A 173 -9.43 -5.87 14.11
N ARG A 174 -8.29 -6.11 13.47
CA ARG A 174 -7.87 -5.40 12.26
C ARG A 174 -8.65 -5.84 11.03
N ARG A 175 -8.96 -7.14 10.89
CA ARG A 175 -9.83 -7.65 9.84
C ARG A 175 -11.24 -7.04 9.96
N SER A 176 -11.81 -7.04 11.14
CA SER A 176 -13.11 -6.39 11.41
C SER A 176 -13.09 -4.88 11.13
N ALA A 177 -11.99 -4.18 11.46
CA ALA A 177 -11.85 -2.77 11.14
C ALA A 177 -11.72 -2.52 9.62
N LEU A 178 -11.04 -3.40 8.88
CA LEU A 178 -10.95 -3.35 7.42
C LEU A 178 -12.34 -3.52 6.78
N ALA A 179 -13.13 -4.49 7.23
CA ALA A 179 -14.52 -4.70 6.79
C ALA A 179 -15.38 -3.46 7.04
N ALA A 180 -15.30 -2.87 8.22
CA ALA A 180 -16.08 -1.68 8.56
C ALA A 180 -15.70 -0.46 7.69
N ARG A 181 -14.43 -0.29 7.32
CA ARG A 181 -14.01 0.79 6.41
C ARG A 181 -14.43 0.54 4.97
N ARG A 182 -14.42 -0.73 4.51
CA ARG A 182 -15.02 -1.12 3.22
C ARG A 182 -16.49 -0.72 3.16
N ASP A 183 -17.27 -1.06 4.20
CA ASP A 183 -18.70 -0.74 4.27
C ASP A 183 -18.96 0.76 4.26
N ALA A 184 -18.13 1.53 4.97
CA ALA A 184 -18.20 2.99 4.96
C ALA A 184 -17.95 3.57 3.57
N LEU A 185 -16.93 3.06 2.84
CA LEU A 185 -16.63 3.48 1.47
C LEU A 185 -17.71 3.07 0.45
N LEU A 186 -18.45 2.00 0.72
CA LEU A 186 -19.59 1.58 -0.12
C LEU A 186 -20.83 2.47 0.10
N ALA A 187 -20.91 3.13 1.26
CA ALA A 187 -22.01 4.04 1.60
C ALA A 187 -21.79 5.49 1.11
N ASP A 188 -20.53 5.86 0.79
CA ASP A 188 -20.16 7.14 0.17
C ASP A 188 -20.54 7.16 -1.33
#